data_1841bcb33f58d2c24b7ea4d8ff7bd59e
#
_entry.id   1841bcb33f58d2c24b7ea4d8ff7bd59e
#
_cell.length_a   1.000
_cell.length_b   1.000
_cell.length_c   1.000
_cell.angle_alpha   90.00
_cell.angle_beta   90.00
_cell.angle_gamma   90.00
#
_symmetry.space_group_name_H-M   'P 1'
#
loop_
_entity.id
_entity.type
_entity.pdbx_description
1 polymer ?
#
loop_
_entity_poly.entity_id
_entity_poly.type
_entity_poly.pdbx_seq_one_letter_code
_entity_poly.pdbx_strand_id
1 'polypeptide(L)'
;MMPKAVLLDRDGVINFDSPDYILAPDQWLPVPGSLAAIARLHAAGIAVAIVSNQSGLGRGMMDQHAFNAIHGKMMLAIEQAGGFISHVAYCPHGPDDHCHCRKPKPGMVLDSLAALGLSDKPENVLFIGDSIRDVEAASAAHVPAMLVQSGYGDSEKILQQSRLLQPDIACCADLAAAVNMILGDQC
;
A
#
# COMPACT_ATOMS: atom_id res chain seq x y z
N MET A 1 -9.38 6.81 16.88
CA MET A 1 -8.51 5.80 17.54
C MET A 1 -7.38 5.48 16.58
N MET A 2 -6.12 5.43 17.04
CA MET A 2 -5.00 5.08 16.16
C MET A 2 -5.10 3.60 15.74
N PRO A 3 -4.84 3.26 14.47
CA PRO A 3 -4.81 1.88 14.02
C PRO A 3 -3.65 1.12 14.67
N LYS A 4 -3.80 -0.19 14.82
CA LYS A 4 -2.70 -1.07 15.28
C LYS A 4 -1.73 -1.43 14.15
N ALA A 5 -2.22 -1.41 12.92
CA ALA A 5 -1.43 -1.66 11.73
C ALA A 5 -1.91 -0.81 10.54
N VAL A 6 -0.99 -0.53 9.64
CA VAL A 6 -1.26 0.12 8.35
C VAL A 6 -0.80 -0.80 7.23
N LEU A 7 -1.68 -1.08 6.27
CA LEU A 7 -1.36 -1.75 5.03
C LEU A 7 -1.13 -0.69 3.96
N LEU A 8 -0.04 -0.78 3.23
CA LEU A 8 0.34 0.19 2.20
C LEU A 8 0.37 -0.47 0.83
N ASP A 9 -0.25 0.13 -0.19
CA ASP A 9 0.20 -0.16 -1.55
C ASP A 9 1.62 0.36 -1.74
N ARG A 10 2.31 -0.17 -2.74
CA ARG A 10 3.69 0.20 -3.06
C ARG A 10 3.71 1.39 -4.04
N ASP A 11 3.25 1.14 -5.25
CA ASP A 11 3.30 2.09 -6.36
C ASP A 11 2.21 3.16 -6.18
N GLY A 12 2.57 4.42 -6.31
CA GLY A 12 1.67 5.54 -6.01
C GLY A 12 1.53 5.91 -4.53
N VAL A 13 2.07 5.11 -3.60
CA VAL A 13 2.01 5.34 -2.15
C VAL A 13 3.41 5.46 -1.54
N ILE A 14 4.22 4.41 -1.63
CA ILE A 14 5.60 4.41 -1.10
C ILE A 14 6.53 5.04 -2.12
N ASN A 15 6.40 4.67 -3.40
CA ASN A 15 7.18 5.19 -4.51
C ASN A 15 6.27 5.71 -5.62
N PHE A 16 6.82 6.54 -6.49
CA PHE A 16 6.12 6.99 -7.68
C PHE A 16 5.68 5.78 -8.50
N ASP A 17 4.44 5.83 -8.99
CA ASP A 17 3.92 4.84 -9.93
C ASP A 17 4.39 5.15 -11.36
N SER A 18 4.34 4.15 -12.24
CA SER A 18 4.74 4.28 -13.64
C SER A 18 3.76 3.51 -14.56
N PRO A 19 3.27 4.14 -15.64
CA PRO A 19 2.46 3.45 -16.64
C PRO A 19 3.24 2.34 -17.35
N ASP A 20 4.58 2.44 -17.40
CA ASP A 20 5.49 1.49 -18.04
C ASP A 20 6.06 0.46 -17.06
N TYR A 21 5.51 0.36 -15.84
CA TYR A 21 6.01 -0.44 -14.72
C TYR A 21 7.38 0.04 -14.19
N ILE A 22 7.76 -0.45 -13.03
CA ILE A 22 9.09 -0.31 -12.45
C ILE A 22 9.80 -1.65 -12.67
N LEU A 23 10.71 -1.70 -13.64
CA LEU A 23 11.33 -2.92 -14.12
C LEU A 23 12.81 -3.06 -13.68
N ALA A 24 13.40 -1.97 -13.14
CA ALA A 24 14.78 -1.94 -12.69
C ALA A 24 14.93 -1.09 -11.42
N PRO A 25 15.96 -1.35 -10.57
CA PRO A 25 16.13 -0.63 -9.31
C PRO A 25 16.33 0.87 -9.46
N ASP A 26 16.93 1.36 -10.52
CA ASP A 26 17.15 2.79 -10.79
C ASP A 26 15.85 3.54 -11.08
N GLN A 27 14.82 2.85 -11.56
CA GLN A 27 13.49 3.41 -11.80
C GLN A 27 12.67 3.54 -10.50
N TRP A 28 13.05 2.82 -9.43
CA TRP A 28 12.36 2.93 -8.16
C TRP A 28 12.78 4.20 -7.43
N LEU A 29 11.84 5.14 -7.29
CA LEU A 29 12.03 6.44 -6.63
C LEU A 29 10.93 6.64 -5.58
N PRO A 30 11.27 6.86 -4.30
CA PRO A 30 10.27 7.08 -3.25
C PRO A 30 9.49 8.38 -3.47
N VAL A 31 8.21 8.38 -3.12
CA VAL A 31 7.44 9.62 -2.99
C VAL A 31 8.07 10.46 -1.88
N PRO A 32 8.26 11.77 -2.07
CA PRO A 32 8.84 12.63 -1.04
C PRO A 32 8.10 12.48 0.30
N GLY A 33 8.85 12.23 1.38
CA GLY A 33 8.30 12.04 2.72
C GLY A 33 7.77 10.64 3.03
N SER A 34 7.59 9.74 2.05
CA SER A 34 7.01 8.41 2.27
C SER A 34 7.85 7.54 3.22
N LEU A 35 9.16 7.55 3.05
CA LEU A 35 10.07 6.76 3.91
C LEU A 35 10.06 7.28 5.36
N ALA A 36 10.08 8.60 5.54
CA ALA A 36 9.97 9.21 6.86
C ALA A 36 8.61 8.93 7.51
N ALA A 37 7.53 8.90 6.72
CA ALA A 37 6.20 8.55 7.18
C ALA A 37 6.15 7.11 7.72
N ILE A 38 6.74 6.14 7.01
CA ILE A 38 6.87 4.75 7.47
C ILE A 38 7.69 4.68 8.77
N ALA A 39 8.78 5.42 8.88
CA ALA A 39 9.59 5.48 10.10
C ALA A 39 8.79 6.03 11.30
N ARG A 40 7.94 7.04 11.09
CA ARG A 40 7.06 7.60 12.13
C ARG A 40 5.99 6.62 12.57
N LEU A 41 5.37 5.87 11.65
CA LEU A 41 4.44 4.80 12.01
C LEU A 41 5.13 3.75 12.88
N HIS A 42 6.34 3.31 12.49
CA HIS A 42 7.13 2.36 13.26
C HIS A 42 7.46 2.89 14.66
N ALA A 43 7.93 4.13 14.76
CA ALA A 43 8.24 4.79 16.04
C ALA A 43 7.01 4.93 16.96
N ALA A 44 5.81 5.06 16.38
CA ALA A 44 4.54 5.09 17.11
C ALA A 44 4.03 3.68 17.52
N GLY A 45 4.77 2.61 17.21
CA GLY A 45 4.38 1.23 17.51
C GLY A 45 3.27 0.69 16.60
N ILE A 46 3.04 1.31 15.45
CA ILE A 46 2.06 0.88 14.45
C ILE A 46 2.78 -0.07 13.47
N ALA A 47 2.29 -1.30 13.36
CA ALA A 47 2.85 -2.26 12.42
C ALA A 47 2.56 -1.83 10.97
N VAL A 48 3.54 -2.00 10.08
CA VAL A 48 3.39 -1.64 8.66
C VAL A 48 3.54 -2.88 7.80
N ALA A 49 2.62 -3.10 6.87
CA ALA A 49 2.72 -4.15 5.86
C ALA A 49 2.54 -3.58 4.44
N ILE A 50 3.14 -4.24 3.45
CA ILE A 50 3.00 -3.89 2.03
C ILE A 50 2.06 -4.88 1.36
N VAL A 51 1.09 -4.37 0.58
CA VAL A 51 0.09 -5.16 -0.15
C VAL A 51 0.01 -4.65 -1.58
N SER A 52 0.74 -5.27 -2.52
CA SER A 52 0.92 -4.71 -3.85
C SER A 52 0.73 -5.71 -5.00
N ASN A 53 0.04 -5.25 -6.07
CA ASN A 53 -0.06 -5.97 -7.34
C ASN A 53 1.21 -5.77 -8.16
N GLN A 54 1.92 -6.86 -8.47
CA GLN A 54 3.17 -6.83 -9.21
C GLN A 54 3.10 -7.69 -10.47
N SER A 55 2.15 -7.37 -11.35
CA SER A 55 1.86 -8.16 -12.55
C SER A 55 2.97 -8.16 -13.61
N GLY A 56 3.95 -7.28 -13.52
CA GLY A 56 5.13 -7.30 -14.38
C GLY A 56 5.89 -8.64 -14.31
N LEU A 57 5.86 -9.31 -13.15
CA LEU A 57 6.40 -10.66 -12.98
C LEU A 57 5.63 -11.70 -13.83
N GLY A 58 4.31 -11.80 -13.62
CA GLY A 58 3.48 -12.78 -14.32
C GLY A 58 3.37 -12.53 -15.82
N ARG A 59 3.57 -11.29 -16.25
CA ARG A 59 3.61 -10.91 -17.67
C ARG A 59 4.99 -11.13 -18.31
N GLY A 60 6.01 -11.57 -17.55
CA GLY A 60 7.36 -11.75 -18.05
C GLY A 60 8.08 -10.45 -18.44
N MET A 61 7.61 -9.29 -17.96
CA MET A 61 8.24 -7.99 -18.23
C MET A 61 9.50 -7.78 -17.38
N MET A 62 9.56 -8.44 -16.22
CA MET A 62 10.75 -8.53 -15.37
C MET A 62 10.89 -9.96 -14.85
N ASP A 63 12.12 -10.37 -14.57
CA ASP A 63 12.40 -11.63 -13.91
C ASP A 63 12.41 -11.50 -12.39
N GLN A 64 12.52 -12.63 -11.69
CA GLN A 64 12.56 -12.66 -10.23
C GLN A 64 13.80 -11.94 -9.66
N HIS A 65 14.91 -11.92 -10.40
CA HIS A 65 16.13 -11.25 -9.96
C HIS A 65 15.93 -9.72 -9.97
N ALA A 66 15.37 -9.16 -11.04
CA ALA A 66 15.06 -7.74 -11.14
C ALA A 66 14.05 -7.32 -10.06
N PHE A 67 12.98 -8.13 -9.86
CA PHE A 67 12.02 -7.88 -8.78
C PHE A 67 12.68 -7.85 -7.40
N ASN A 68 13.52 -8.84 -7.09
CA ASN A 68 14.22 -8.91 -5.81
C ASN A 68 15.18 -7.73 -5.62
N ALA A 69 15.82 -7.25 -6.67
CA ALA A 69 16.70 -6.09 -6.62
C ALA A 69 15.93 -4.78 -6.34
N ILE A 70 14.76 -4.59 -6.96
CA ILE A 70 13.87 -3.46 -6.69
C ILE A 70 13.38 -3.53 -5.24
N HIS A 71 12.90 -4.70 -4.82
CA HIS A 71 12.42 -4.92 -3.45
C HIS A 71 13.52 -4.67 -2.42
N GLY A 72 14.72 -5.19 -2.64
CA GLY A 72 15.86 -4.99 -1.75
C GLY A 72 16.25 -3.51 -1.63
N LYS A 73 16.25 -2.75 -2.73
CA LYS A 73 16.47 -1.30 -2.71
C LYS A 73 15.44 -0.58 -1.85
N MET A 74 14.15 -0.91 -2.03
CA MET A 74 13.06 -0.33 -1.25
C MET A 74 13.21 -0.63 0.24
N MET A 75 13.43 -1.90 0.61
CA MET A 75 13.55 -2.31 2.01
C MET A 75 14.74 -1.63 2.69
N LEU A 76 15.89 -1.56 1.99
CA LEU A 76 17.07 -0.86 2.50
C LEU A 76 16.81 0.64 2.72
N ALA A 77 16.12 1.30 1.79
CA ALA A 77 15.78 2.72 1.92
C ALA A 77 14.83 2.98 3.10
N ILE A 78 13.85 2.09 3.33
CA ILE A 78 12.94 2.17 4.49
C ILE A 78 13.71 1.99 5.78
N GLU A 79 14.61 0.99 5.86
CA GLU A 79 15.44 0.73 7.04
C GLU A 79 16.37 1.90 7.34
N GLN A 80 17.05 2.45 6.33
CA GLN A 80 17.92 3.63 6.48
C GLN A 80 17.17 4.87 6.98
N ALA A 81 15.87 4.99 6.67
CA ALA A 81 15.01 6.04 7.20
C ALA A 81 14.52 5.77 8.64
N GLY A 82 14.85 4.63 9.23
CA GLY A 82 14.39 4.20 10.55
C GLY A 82 13.01 3.51 10.55
N GLY A 83 12.50 3.13 9.38
CA GLY A 83 11.25 2.38 9.23
C GLY A 83 11.44 0.89 9.34
N PHE A 84 10.33 0.17 9.53
CA PHE A 84 10.30 -1.29 9.55
C PHE A 84 9.03 -1.81 8.89
N ILE A 85 9.15 -2.85 8.06
CA ILE A 85 8.02 -3.54 7.44
C ILE A 85 7.82 -4.89 8.11
N SER A 86 6.66 -5.08 8.72
CA SER A 86 6.31 -6.29 9.49
C SER A 86 5.87 -7.45 8.59
N HIS A 87 5.30 -7.15 7.42
CA HIS A 87 4.84 -8.16 6.46
C HIS A 87 4.82 -7.60 5.04
N VAL A 88 4.99 -8.48 4.05
CA VAL A 88 4.93 -8.11 2.63
C VAL A 88 4.12 -9.17 1.87
N ALA A 89 3.07 -8.72 1.17
CA ALA A 89 2.26 -9.53 0.28
C ALA A 89 2.31 -8.97 -1.14
N TYR A 90 2.79 -9.76 -2.09
CA TYR A 90 2.79 -9.43 -3.51
C TYR A 90 1.92 -10.39 -4.31
N CYS A 91 1.15 -9.84 -5.23
CA CYS A 91 0.47 -10.63 -6.26
C CYS A 91 1.23 -10.49 -7.59
N PRO A 92 1.87 -11.56 -8.09
CA PRO A 92 2.58 -11.52 -9.38
C PRO A 92 1.63 -11.67 -10.58
N HIS A 93 0.38 -12.08 -10.34
CA HIS A 93 -0.55 -12.49 -11.38
C HIS A 93 -1.08 -11.33 -12.22
N GLY A 94 -1.34 -11.60 -13.49
CA GLY A 94 -2.07 -10.70 -14.39
C GLY A 94 -3.57 -10.65 -14.09
N PRO A 95 -4.32 -9.75 -14.77
CA PRO A 95 -5.78 -9.64 -14.57
C PRO A 95 -6.54 -10.93 -14.90
N ASP A 96 -6.07 -11.69 -15.88
CA ASP A 96 -6.75 -12.86 -16.45
C ASP A 96 -6.37 -14.19 -15.77
N ASP A 97 -5.47 -14.16 -14.79
CA ASP A 97 -5.00 -15.37 -14.09
C ASP A 97 -5.98 -15.89 -13.04
N HIS A 98 -7.08 -15.19 -12.80
CA HIS A 98 -8.17 -15.56 -11.88
C HIS A 98 -7.69 -15.96 -10.46
N CYS A 99 -6.52 -15.50 -10.02
CA CYS A 99 -6.00 -15.77 -8.68
C CYS A 99 -6.90 -15.15 -7.59
N HIS A 100 -6.74 -15.58 -6.34
CA HIS A 100 -7.46 -15.03 -5.19
C HIS A 100 -6.77 -13.80 -4.56
N CYS A 101 -5.48 -13.59 -4.85
CA CYS A 101 -4.65 -12.58 -4.17
C CYS A 101 -4.70 -11.19 -4.82
N ARG A 102 -4.86 -11.09 -6.17
CA ARG A 102 -4.79 -9.82 -6.87
C ARG A 102 -5.91 -8.85 -6.46
N LYS A 103 -5.55 -7.65 -6.00
CA LYS A 103 -6.51 -6.53 -5.81
C LYS A 103 -7.27 -6.28 -7.12
N PRO A 104 -8.63 -6.18 -7.11
CA PRO A 104 -9.49 -5.84 -5.98
C PRO A 104 -9.92 -7.01 -5.07
N LYS A 105 -9.44 -8.23 -5.27
CA LYS A 105 -9.74 -9.34 -4.36
C LYS A 105 -9.00 -9.16 -3.03
N PRO A 106 -9.58 -9.62 -1.90
CA PRO A 106 -9.05 -9.35 -0.56
C PRO A 106 -7.89 -10.26 -0.13
N GLY A 107 -7.48 -11.25 -0.94
CA GLY A 107 -6.56 -12.32 -0.51
C GLY A 107 -5.29 -11.80 0.18
N MET A 108 -4.56 -10.86 -0.43
CA MET A 108 -3.36 -10.29 0.20
C MET A 108 -3.67 -9.51 1.49
N VAL A 109 -4.84 -8.85 1.57
CA VAL A 109 -5.26 -8.15 2.80
C VAL A 109 -5.51 -9.14 3.92
N LEU A 110 -6.25 -10.21 3.64
CA LEU A 110 -6.54 -11.28 4.61
C LEU A 110 -5.26 -11.99 5.08
N ASP A 111 -4.33 -12.28 4.16
CA ASP A 111 -3.01 -12.85 4.49
C ASP A 111 -2.22 -11.91 5.40
N SER A 112 -2.26 -10.60 5.14
CA SER A 112 -1.59 -9.59 5.97
C SER A 112 -2.22 -9.49 7.36
N LEU A 113 -3.57 -9.53 7.46
CA LEU A 113 -4.27 -9.57 8.75
C LEU A 113 -3.86 -10.79 9.57
N ALA A 114 -3.76 -11.95 8.94
CA ALA A 114 -3.34 -13.19 9.61
C ALA A 114 -1.90 -13.11 10.09
N ALA A 115 -0.98 -12.64 9.25
CA ALA A 115 0.44 -12.47 9.58
C ALA A 115 0.66 -11.48 10.74
N LEU A 116 -0.19 -10.46 10.85
CA LEU A 116 -0.14 -9.44 11.91
C LEU A 116 -0.94 -9.83 13.16
N GLY A 117 -1.65 -10.96 13.17
CA GLY A 117 -2.49 -11.40 14.29
C GLY A 117 -3.73 -10.52 14.51
N LEU A 118 -4.27 -9.94 13.43
CA LEU A 118 -5.39 -8.98 13.44
C LEU A 118 -6.62 -9.46 12.67
N SER A 119 -6.71 -10.75 12.32
CA SER A 119 -7.84 -11.32 11.56
C SER A 119 -9.20 -11.08 12.21
N ASP A 120 -9.26 -11.09 13.55
CA ASP A 120 -10.50 -10.90 14.31
C ASP A 120 -10.82 -9.41 14.57
N LYS A 121 -9.98 -8.49 14.14
CA LYS A 121 -10.07 -7.05 14.41
C LYS A 121 -9.66 -6.21 13.20
N PRO A 122 -10.26 -6.45 12.01
CA PRO A 122 -9.90 -5.73 10.80
C PRO A 122 -10.15 -4.21 10.93
N GLU A 123 -11.07 -3.78 11.79
CA GLU A 123 -11.36 -2.37 12.08
C GLU A 123 -10.19 -1.64 12.76
N ASN A 124 -9.23 -2.37 13.33
CA ASN A 124 -8.00 -1.79 13.92
C ASN A 124 -6.86 -1.67 12.91
N VAL A 125 -7.11 -1.97 11.65
CA VAL A 125 -6.15 -1.85 10.54
C VAL A 125 -6.64 -0.79 9.58
N LEU A 126 -5.73 -0.03 8.99
CA LEU A 126 -6.03 0.96 7.95
C LEU A 126 -5.28 0.59 6.67
N PHE A 127 -5.98 0.53 5.54
CA PHE A 127 -5.35 0.37 4.23
C PHE A 127 -5.15 1.75 3.58
N ILE A 128 -3.94 2.07 3.16
CA ILE A 128 -3.63 3.29 2.41
C ILE A 128 -3.24 2.90 0.99
N GLY A 129 -3.99 3.38 0.01
CA GLY A 129 -3.79 3.13 -1.40
C GLY A 129 -4.11 4.35 -2.26
N ASP A 130 -3.76 4.30 -3.53
CA ASP A 130 -4.01 5.37 -4.52
C ASP A 130 -5.12 5.03 -5.52
N SER A 131 -5.63 3.80 -5.50
CA SER A 131 -6.55 3.27 -6.52
C SER A 131 -7.84 2.71 -5.94
N ILE A 132 -8.88 2.66 -6.77
CA ILE A 132 -10.15 2.01 -6.40
C ILE A 132 -9.95 0.53 -6.01
N ARG A 133 -9.01 -0.17 -6.64
CA ARG A 133 -8.72 -1.59 -6.35
C ARG A 133 -8.24 -1.82 -4.92
N ASP A 134 -7.58 -0.84 -4.32
CA ASP A 134 -7.13 -0.89 -2.94
C ASP A 134 -8.32 -0.79 -1.99
N VAL A 135 -9.22 0.16 -2.26
CA VAL A 135 -10.44 0.35 -1.48
C VAL A 135 -11.38 -0.84 -1.59
N GLU A 136 -11.54 -1.40 -2.79
CA GLU A 136 -12.34 -2.61 -3.01
C GLU A 136 -11.77 -3.81 -2.23
N ALA A 137 -10.45 -4.03 -2.27
CA ALA A 137 -9.79 -5.12 -1.54
C ALA A 137 -9.90 -4.93 -0.02
N ALA A 138 -9.72 -3.70 0.47
CA ALA A 138 -9.88 -3.35 1.87
C ALA A 138 -11.32 -3.56 2.34
N SER A 139 -12.30 -3.05 1.58
CA SER A 139 -13.73 -3.19 1.89
C SER A 139 -14.18 -4.66 1.92
N ALA A 140 -13.72 -5.47 0.97
CA ALA A 140 -14.01 -6.90 0.93
C ALA A 140 -13.41 -7.68 2.13
N ALA A 141 -12.36 -7.13 2.77
CA ALA A 141 -11.76 -7.65 4.00
C ALA A 141 -12.25 -6.94 5.27
N HIS A 142 -13.26 -6.07 5.18
CA HIS A 142 -13.78 -5.24 6.28
C HIS A 142 -12.75 -4.32 6.93
N VAL A 143 -11.74 -3.91 6.17
CA VAL A 143 -10.67 -2.99 6.60
C VAL A 143 -11.05 -1.57 6.17
N PRO A 144 -11.00 -0.58 7.09
CA PRO A 144 -11.05 0.83 6.72
C PRO A 144 -9.96 1.20 5.71
N ALA A 145 -10.29 2.08 4.76
CA ALA A 145 -9.34 2.58 3.78
C ALA A 145 -9.16 4.09 3.85
N MET A 146 -8.01 4.56 3.37
CA MET A 146 -7.68 5.96 3.14
C MET A 146 -7.04 6.05 1.75
N LEU A 147 -7.44 7.05 0.97
CA LEU A 147 -6.85 7.33 -0.33
C LEU A 147 -5.71 8.34 -0.22
N VAL A 148 -4.71 8.16 -1.08
CA VAL A 148 -3.70 9.19 -1.38
C VAL A 148 -3.76 9.56 -2.87
N GLN A 149 -3.36 10.80 -3.19
CA GLN A 149 -3.42 11.36 -4.54
C GLN A 149 -2.05 11.31 -5.24
N SER A 150 -1.07 10.65 -4.64
CA SER A 150 0.29 10.54 -5.19
C SER A 150 0.44 9.53 -6.34
N GLY A 151 -0.60 8.74 -6.65
CA GLY A 151 -0.69 7.94 -7.86
C GLY A 151 -1.02 8.79 -9.10
N TYR A 152 -0.94 8.22 -10.28
CA TYR A 152 -1.23 8.94 -11.53
C TYR A 152 -2.68 8.80 -12.02
N GLY A 153 -3.56 8.14 -11.26
CA GLY A 153 -4.98 8.01 -11.59
C GLY A 153 -5.75 9.32 -11.43
N ASP A 154 -6.97 9.36 -12.00
CA ASP A 154 -7.91 10.45 -11.76
C ASP A 154 -8.42 10.37 -10.32
N SER A 155 -7.77 11.10 -9.42
CA SER A 155 -8.02 11.05 -7.98
C SER A 155 -9.44 11.45 -7.58
N GLU A 156 -10.08 12.39 -8.33
CA GLU A 156 -11.44 12.83 -8.05
C GLU A 156 -12.44 11.71 -8.37
N LYS A 157 -12.28 11.07 -9.53
CA LYS A 157 -13.10 9.93 -9.94
C LYS A 157 -12.91 8.74 -8.99
N ILE A 158 -11.67 8.43 -8.62
CA ILE A 158 -11.35 7.36 -7.67
C ILE A 158 -12.02 7.63 -6.33
N LEU A 159 -11.94 8.86 -5.81
CA LEU A 159 -12.57 9.25 -4.55
C LEU A 159 -14.10 9.11 -4.61
N GLN A 160 -14.75 9.55 -5.71
CA GLN A 160 -16.18 9.40 -5.88
C GLN A 160 -16.61 7.92 -5.86
N GLN A 161 -15.88 7.05 -6.58
CA GLN A 161 -16.16 5.62 -6.59
C GLN A 161 -15.93 4.99 -5.20
N SER A 162 -14.87 5.39 -4.52
CA SER A 162 -14.50 4.87 -3.20
C SER A 162 -15.54 5.20 -2.13
N ARG A 163 -16.17 6.38 -2.20
CA ARG A 163 -17.27 6.77 -1.31
C ARG A 163 -18.53 5.91 -1.42
N LEU A 164 -18.71 5.19 -2.53
CA LEU A 164 -19.80 4.21 -2.66
C LEU A 164 -19.54 2.96 -1.81
N LEU A 165 -18.28 2.67 -1.51
CA LEU A 165 -17.87 1.51 -0.72
C LEU A 165 -17.64 1.89 0.75
N GLN A 166 -17.00 3.02 0.98
CA GLN A 166 -16.70 3.58 2.30
C GLN A 166 -17.05 5.08 2.29
N PRO A 167 -18.28 5.46 2.70
CA PRO A 167 -18.78 6.85 2.58
C PRO A 167 -17.89 7.90 3.23
N ASP A 168 -17.26 7.55 4.38
CA ASP A 168 -16.42 8.45 5.17
C ASP A 168 -14.92 8.33 4.85
N ILE A 169 -14.58 7.73 3.68
CA ILE A 169 -13.17 7.55 3.30
C ILE A 169 -12.43 8.88 3.26
N ALA A 170 -11.34 8.97 4.01
CA ALA A 170 -10.44 10.12 3.98
C ALA A 170 -9.57 10.07 2.71
N CYS A 171 -9.18 11.27 2.22
CA CYS A 171 -8.29 11.42 1.08
C CYS A 171 -7.22 12.46 1.44
N CYS A 172 -5.95 12.09 1.27
CA CYS A 172 -4.78 12.91 1.56
C CYS A 172 -3.94 13.12 0.30
N ALA A 173 -3.07 14.11 0.30
CA ALA A 173 -2.18 14.37 -0.84
C ALA A 173 -1.22 13.20 -1.10
N ASP A 174 -0.63 12.65 -0.03
CA ASP A 174 0.38 11.58 -0.07
C ASP A 174 0.42 10.82 1.26
N LEU A 175 1.34 9.85 1.37
CA LEU A 175 1.53 9.06 2.58
C LEU A 175 1.97 9.90 3.78
N ALA A 176 2.76 10.96 3.57
CA ALA A 176 3.20 11.83 4.66
C ALA A 176 2.02 12.58 5.29
N ALA A 177 1.11 13.12 4.45
CA ALA A 177 -0.12 13.76 4.89
C ALA A 177 -1.07 12.76 5.59
N ALA A 178 -1.18 11.53 5.06
CA ALA A 178 -1.97 10.47 5.67
C ALA A 178 -1.45 10.12 7.09
N VAL A 179 -0.14 10.00 7.25
CA VAL A 179 0.48 9.69 8.56
C VAL A 179 0.36 10.87 9.53
N ASN A 180 0.42 12.13 9.07
CA ASN A 180 0.10 13.28 9.91
C ASN A 180 -1.31 13.17 10.48
N MET A 181 -2.29 12.82 9.65
CA MET A 181 -3.68 12.64 10.11
C MET A 181 -3.82 11.49 11.11
N ILE A 182 -3.15 10.36 10.88
CA ILE A 182 -3.17 9.18 11.77
C ILE A 182 -2.58 9.49 13.13
N LEU A 183 -1.45 10.20 13.18
CA LEU A 183 -0.73 10.50 14.41
C LEU A 183 -1.23 11.75 15.13
N GLY A 184 -2.14 12.52 14.50
CA GLY A 184 -2.71 13.75 15.08
C GLY A 184 -1.75 14.93 15.07
N ASP A 185 -0.73 14.90 14.20
CA ASP A 185 0.19 16.02 14.04
C ASP A 185 -0.51 17.14 13.25
N GLN A 186 -0.45 18.35 13.78
CA GLN A 186 -0.95 19.53 13.06
C GLN A 186 -0.03 19.83 11.88
N CYS A 187 -0.62 20.07 10.70
CA CYS A 187 0.09 20.58 9.52
C CYS A 187 0.64 21.99 9.75
#